data_70af68175a408e9832b914af64c0c184
#
_entry.id   70af68175a408e9832b914af64c0c184
#
_cell.length_a   1.000
_cell.length_b   1.000
_cell.length_c   1.000
_cell.angle_alpha   90.00
_cell.angle_beta   90.00
_cell.angle_gamma   90.00
#
_symmetry.space_group_name_H-M   'P 1'
#
loop_
_entity.id
_entity.type
_entity.pdbx_description
1 polymer ?
#
loop_
_entity_poly.entity_id
_entity_poly.type
_entity_poly.pdbx_seq_one_letter_code
_entity_poly.pdbx_strand_id
1 'polypeptide(L)'
;MFTSSRTPQQISRRTLLLASIGSASLLTACADEGPAPTAKETSLPAKVADYGVDPAQLVMTVYKDASCGCCGGWVAHAEDNGFTITTEHPEALHEVWERHDIALDMQSCHLSLTSDGDVFVGHVPARFVLKYLADPPKGARGLSVPAMPVGTPGMEQDDEFDPYKVMLLTDDEPRVFADVRKASQQRT
;
A
#
# COMPACT_ATOMS: atom_id res chain seq x y z
N MET A 1 36.61 17.15 -34.85
CA MET A 1 36.98 18.58 -34.75
C MET A 1 35.73 19.39 -34.97
N PHE A 2 35.14 19.90 -33.90
CA PHE A 2 34.34 21.14 -33.85
C PHE A 2 34.02 21.39 -32.37
N THR A 3 34.86 22.21 -31.77
CA THR A 3 34.71 22.82 -30.46
C THR A 3 33.74 24.00 -30.58
N SER A 4 32.72 24.07 -29.72
CA SER A 4 31.94 25.29 -29.53
C SER A 4 31.80 25.61 -28.06
N SER A 5 32.66 26.56 -27.66
CA SER A 5 32.66 27.23 -26.37
C SER A 5 31.49 28.22 -26.29
N ARG A 6 30.70 28.23 -25.20
CA ARG A 6 29.84 29.36 -24.86
C ARG A 6 30.15 29.88 -23.47
N THR A 7 30.52 31.14 -23.48
CA THR A 7 30.90 32.06 -22.42
C THR A 7 29.72 32.40 -21.49
N PRO A 8 29.93 32.63 -20.19
CA PRO A 8 28.89 33.12 -19.29
C PRO A 8 28.72 34.65 -19.37
N GLN A 9 27.47 35.08 -19.48
CA GLN A 9 27.10 36.49 -19.44
C GLN A 9 26.99 36.99 -18.01
N GLN A 10 27.82 37.94 -17.66
CA GLN A 10 27.75 38.73 -16.44
C GLN A 10 26.63 39.79 -16.58
N ILE A 11 25.72 39.85 -15.63
CA ILE A 11 24.74 40.93 -15.51
C ILE A 11 25.14 41.83 -14.33
N SER A 12 25.45 43.05 -14.72
CA SER A 12 25.92 44.18 -13.91
C SER A 12 24.87 44.67 -12.91
N ARG A 13 25.34 44.94 -11.70
CA ARG A 13 24.64 45.68 -10.65
C ARG A 13 24.49 47.14 -11.04
N ARG A 14 23.27 47.67 -10.98
CA ARG A 14 23.02 49.11 -10.86
C ARG A 14 22.13 49.39 -9.65
N THR A 15 22.76 49.95 -8.67
CA THR A 15 22.21 50.63 -7.51
C THR A 15 21.42 51.86 -7.95
N LEU A 16 20.20 52.00 -7.46
CA LEU A 16 19.49 53.28 -7.43
C LEU A 16 18.73 53.41 -6.11
N LEU A 17 19.28 54.28 -5.26
CA LEU A 17 18.64 54.80 -4.05
C LEU A 17 17.62 55.87 -4.47
N LEU A 18 16.39 55.79 -4.02
CA LEU A 18 15.51 56.94 -3.84
C LEU A 18 14.63 56.72 -2.60
N ALA A 19 14.86 57.61 -1.64
CA ALA A 19 14.06 57.73 -0.44
C ALA A 19 12.75 58.46 -0.75
N SER A 20 11.63 58.02 -0.20
CA SER A 20 10.45 58.86 0.04
C SER A 20 9.70 58.36 1.27
N ILE A 21 9.55 59.30 2.17
CA ILE A 21 8.82 59.26 3.43
C ILE A 21 7.31 59.34 3.11
N GLY A 22 6.48 58.52 3.71
CA GLY A 22 5.03 58.61 3.54
C GLY A 22 4.25 57.70 4.46
N SER A 23 3.80 58.26 5.59
CA SER A 23 2.58 58.05 6.37
C SER A 23 2.15 56.62 6.78
N ALA A 24 2.19 56.40 8.09
CA ALA A 24 1.54 55.33 8.81
C ALA A 24 0.02 55.28 8.58
N SER A 25 -0.48 54.13 8.19
CA SER A 25 -1.87 53.71 8.44
C SER A 25 -1.83 52.30 9.01
N LEU A 26 -2.09 52.23 10.29
CA LEU A 26 -2.34 50.98 11.04
C LEU A 26 -3.70 50.42 10.57
N LEU A 27 -3.66 49.46 9.67
CA LEU A 27 -4.79 48.56 9.42
C LEU A 27 -4.44 47.24 10.11
N THR A 28 -4.99 47.05 11.31
CA THR A 28 -5.07 45.80 12.02
C THR A 28 -5.98 44.86 11.21
N ALA A 29 -5.40 44.09 10.29
CA ALA A 29 -6.08 42.94 9.70
C ALA A 29 -5.99 41.80 10.73
N CYS A 30 -7.08 41.54 11.43
CA CYS A 30 -7.30 40.27 12.10
C CYS A 30 -7.34 39.19 11.01
N ALA A 31 -6.21 38.53 10.79
CA ALA A 31 -6.19 37.25 10.11
C ALA A 31 -6.82 36.24 11.04
N ASP A 32 -8.06 35.86 10.74
CA ASP A 32 -8.70 34.67 11.29
C ASP A 32 -7.94 33.47 10.71
N GLU A 33 -6.88 33.02 11.40
CA GLU A 33 -6.26 31.75 11.17
C GLU A 33 -7.24 30.69 11.68
N GLY A 34 -8.13 30.25 10.79
CA GLY A 34 -8.93 29.05 11.01
C GLY A 34 -8.00 27.90 11.42
N PRO A 35 -8.41 27.03 12.35
CA PRO A 35 -7.57 25.93 12.82
C PRO A 35 -7.13 25.10 11.62
N ALA A 36 -5.80 24.93 11.50
CA ALA A 36 -5.22 24.01 10.53
C ALA A 36 -5.92 22.64 10.67
N PRO A 37 -6.21 21.93 9.57
CA PRO A 37 -6.81 20.62 9.65
C PRO A 37 -5.89 19.73 10.49
N THR A 38 -6.32 19.43 11.71
CA THR A 38 -5.69 18.42 12.56
C THR A 38 -5.70 17.13 11.77
N ALA A 39 -4.52 16.67 11.40
CA ALA A 39 -4.33 15.31 10.88
C ALA A 39 -5.01 14.38 11.90
N LYS A 40 -6.04 13.69 11.45
CA LYS A 40 -6.75 12.70 12.26
C LYS A 40 -5.70 11.65 12.61
N GLU A 41 -5.19 11.64 13.81
CA GLU A 41 -4.39 10.52 14.33
C GLU A 41 -5.27 9.29 14.22
N THR A 42 -5.03 8.51 13.16
CA THR A 42 -5.68 7.22 12.98
C THR A 42 -4.99 6.28 13.98
N SER A 43 -5.56 6.19 15.19
CA SER A 43 -5.12 5.17 16.13
C SER A 43 -5.36 3.80 15.48
N LEU A 44 -4.28 3.02 15.33
CA LEU A 44 -4.36 1.66 14.82
C LEU A 44 -5.39 0.86 15.64
N PRO A 45 -6.17 -0.03 14.99
CA PRO A 45 -7.01 -0.96 15.73
C PRO A 45 -6.19 -1.73 16.77
N ALA A 46 -6.71 -1.91 17.98
CA ALA A 46 -5.98 -2.55 19.08
C ALA A 46 -5.36 -3.92 18.67
N LYS A 47 -6.05 -4.67 17.81
CA LYS A 47 -5.57 -5.94 17.26
C LYS A 47 -4.32 -5.83 16.39
N VAL A 48 -4.12 -4.69 15.69
CA VAL A 48 -2.92 -4.47 14.85
C VAL A 48 -1.72 -4.12 15.72
N ALA A 49 -1.94 -3.37 16.81
CA ALA A 49 -0.88 -3.01 17.75
C ALA A 49 -0.19 -4.25 18.36
N ASP A 50 -0.92 -5.36 18.52
CA ASP A 50 -0.39 -6.61 19.08
C ASP A 50 0.67 -7.27 18.18
N TYR A 51 0.70 -6.94 16.88
CA TYR A 51 1.69 -7.47 15.93
C TYR A 51 2.99 -6.68 15.90
N GLY A 52 3.00 -5.44 16.41
CA GLY A 52 4.19 -4.58 16.41
C GLY A 52 4.65 -4.14 15.02
N VAL A 53 3.73 -4.13 14.03
CA VAL A 53 4.00 -3.71 12.65
C VAL A 53 4.08 -2.19 12.58
N ASP A 54 5.06 -1.65 11.84
CA ASP A 54 5.17 -0.22 11.58
C ASP A 54 3.93 0.25 10.78
N PRO A 55 3.23 1.31 11.21
CA PRO A 55 2.10 1.87 10.47
C PRO A 55 2.40 2.18 8.99
N ALA A 56 3.63 2.54 8.64
CA ALA A 56 4.04 2.77 7.27
C ALA A 56 3.93 1.51 6.38
N GLN A 57 4.11 0.32 6.96
CA GLN A 57 4.00 -0.97 6.26
C GLN A 57 2.53 -1.39 6.02
N LEU A 58 1.58 -0.71 6.67
CA LEU A 58 0.15 -0.97 6.50
C LEU A 58 -0.45 -0.22 5.30
N VAL A 59 0.34 0.55 4.55
CA VAL A 59 -0.09 1.24 3.34
C VAL A 59 0.18 0.35 2.13
N MET A 60 -0.87 0.07 1.34
CA MET A 60 -0.77 -0.83 0.18
C MET A 60 -1.46 -0.25 -1.06
N THR A 61 -0.92 -0.57 -2.22
CA THR A 61 -1.60 -0.44 -3.51
C THR A 61 -2.12 -1.80 -3.95
N VAL A 62 -3.42 -1.89 -4.28
CA VAL A 62 -4.08 -3.11 -4.74
C VAL A 62 -4.40 -3.01 -6.22
N TYR A 63 -3.78 -3.85 -7.02
CA TYR A 63 -4.02 -3.99 -8.45
C TYR A 63 -5.10 -5.05 -8.69
N LYS A 64 -6.24 -4.66 -9.20
CA LYS A 64 -7.40 -5.54 -9.43
C LYS A 64 -8.20 -5.11 -10.66
N ASP A 65 -8.96 -6.04 -11.23
CA ASP A 65 -9.97 -5.66 -12.21
C ASP A 65 -11.06 -4.79 -11.57
N ALA A 66 -11.51 -3.74 -12.27
CA ALA A 66 -12.53 -2.83 -11.77
C ALA A 66 -13.86 -3.55 -11.42
N SER A 67 -14.19 -4.61 -12.16
CA SER A 67 -15.41 -5.41 -11.99
C SER A 67 -15.28 -6.51 -10.93
N CYS A 68 -14.07 -6.76 -10.38
CA CYS A 68 -13.84 -7.82 -9.40
C CYS A 68 -14.48 -7.48 -8.04
N GLY A 69 -15.67 -8.03 -7.78
CA GLY A 69 -16.42 -7.81 -6.54
C GLY A 69 -15.77 -8.43 -5.32
N CYS A 70 -15.29 -9.69 -5.43
CA CYS A 70 -14.61 -10.37 -4.32
C CYS A 70 -13.30 -9.68 -3.92
N CYS A 71 -12.59 -9.09 -4.88
CA CYS A 71 -11.41 -8.26 -4.57
C CYS A 71 -11.79 -7.02 -3.75
N GLY A 72 -12.96 -6.40 -4.04
CA GLY A 72 -13.52 -5.32 -3.21
C GLY A 72 -13.82 -5.77 -1.79
N GLY A 73 -14.36 -6.98 -1.62
CA GLY A 73 -14.58 -7.59 -0.31
C GLY A 73 -13.27 -7.82 0.46
N TRP A 74 -12.19 -8.24 -0.23
CA TRP A 74 -10.88 -8.36 0.39
C TRP A 74 -10.30 -7.00 0.80
N VAL A 75 -10.47 -5.95 -0.03
CA VAL A 75 -10.04 -4.59 0.32
C VAL A 75 -10.74 -4.13 1.61
N ALA A 76 -12.07 -4.28 1.70
CA ALA A 76 -12.80 -3.93 2.91
C ALA A 76 -12.29 -4.71 4.14
N HIS A 77 -12.03 -6.03 3.99
CA HIS A 77 -11.43 -6.84 5.05
C HIS A 77 -10.06 -6.31 5.49
N ALA A 78 -9.20 -5.89 4.56
CA ALA A 78 -7.89 -5.32 4.88
C ALA A 78 -8.05 -3.99 5.63
N GLU A 79 -8.92 -3.09 5.16
CA GLU A 79 -9.20 -1.80 5.81
C GLU A 79 -9.75 -1.98 7.24
N ASP A 80 -10.67 -2.93 7.44
CA ASP A 80 -11.21 -3.29 8.76
C ASP A 80 -10.13 -3.83 9.72
N ASN A 81 -9.02 -4.30 9.18
CA ASN A 81 -7.85 -4.77 9.91
C ASN A 81 -6.70 -3.76 9.93
N GLY A 82 -6.98 -2.47 9.64
CA GLY A 82 -6.05 -1.36 9.85
C GLY A 82 -5.12 -1.04 8.68
N PHE A 83 -5.30 -1.67 7.53
CA PHE A 83 -4.57 -1.29 6.33
C PHE A 83 -5.16 -0.04 5.68
N THR A 84 -4.30 0.76 5.06
CA THR A 84 -4.69 1.88 4.21
C THR A 84 -4.49 1.47 2.75
N ILE A 85 -5.59 1.39 2.00
CA ILE A 85 -5.58 0.81 0.65
C ILE A 85 -5.81 1.89 -0.41
N THR A 86 -4.97 1.87 -1.45
CA THR A 86 -5.23 2.54 -2.73
C THR A 86 -5.48 1.47 -3.78
N THR A 87 -6.57 1.56 -4.55
CA THR A 87 -6.87 0.60 -5.62
C THR A 87 -6.48 1.15 -6.98
N GLU A 88 -5.82 0.31 -7.78
CA GLU A 88 -5.46 0.54 -9.16
C GLU A 88 -6.15 -0.47 -10.08
N HIS A 89 -6.56 -0.02 -11.26
CA HIS A 89 -7.28 -0.83 -12.24
C HIS A 89 -6.50 -0.88 -13.55
N PRO A 90 -5.44 -1.70 -13.65
CA PRO A 90 -4.64 -1.81 -14.87
C PRO A 90 -5.48 -2.41 -16.01
N GLU A 91 -5.26 -1.96 -17.24
CA GLU A 91 -5.90 -2.53 -18.43
C GLU A 91 -5.54 -4.02 -18.62
N ALA A 92 -4.34 -4.40 -18.20
CA ALA A 92 -3.81 -5.75 -18.32
C ALA A 92 -3.20 -6.21 -16.98
N LEU A 93 -3.97 -6.91 -16.18
CA LEU A 93 -3.51 -7.38 -14.86
C LEU A 93 -2.33 -8.38 -14.98
N HIS A 94 -2.22 -9.12 -16.08
CA HIS A 94 -1.09 -10.03 -16.30
C HIS A 94 0.26 -9.33 -16.37
N GLU A 95 0.32 -8.08 -16.86
CA GLU A 95 1.57 -7.28 -16.85
C GLU A 95 2.02 -6.94 -15.42
N VAL A 96 1.09 -6.87 -14.48
CA VAL A 96 1.42 -6.67 -13.06
C VAL A 96 2.06 -7.94 -12.49
N TRP A 97 1.53 -9.13 -12.83
CA TRP A 97 2.13 -10.40 -12.43
C TRP A 97 3.56 -10.56 -12.95
N GLU A 98 3.76 -10.25 -14.23
CA GLU A 98 5.08 -10.31 -14.88
C GLU A 98 6.07 -9.33 -14.23
N ARG A 99 5.65 -8.10 -13.96
CA ARG A 99 6.50 -7.07 -13.34
C ARG A 99 6.99 -7.46 -11.94
N HIS A 100 6.20 -8.24 -11.23
CA HIS A 100 6.51 -8.70 -9.87
C HIS A 100 6.96 -10.16 -9.81
N ASP A 101 7.28 -10.77 -10.94
CA ASP A 101 7.75 -12.17 -11.05
C ASP A 101 6.86 -13.16 -10.30
N ILE A 102 5.52 -13.04 -10.48
CA ILE A 102 4.56 -13.95 -9.87
C ILE A 102 4.32 -15.14 -10.79
N ALA A 103 4.82 -16.31 -10.39
CA ALA A 103 4.63 -17.55 -11.12
C ALA A 103 3.13 -17.86 -11.32
N LEU A 104 2.79 -18.47 -12.45
CA LEU A 104 1.39 -18.70 -12.85
C LEU A 104 0.58 -19.47 -11.80
N ASP A 105 1.18 -20.44 -11.14
CA ASP A 105 0.57 -21.25 -10.08
C ASP A 105 0.43 -20.51 -8.73
N MET A 106 1.03 -19.32 -8.61
CA MET A 106 0.91 -18.42 -7.46
C MET A 106 -0.03 -17.24 -7.72
N GLN A 107 -0.57 -17.10 -8.92
CA GLN A 107 -1.48 -16.01 -9.29
C GLN A 107 -2.89 -16.21 -8.73
N SER A 108 -3.62 -15.11 -8.58
CA SER A 108 -5.01 -15.05 -8.14
C SER A 108 -5.71 -13.85 -8.81
N CYS A 109 -6.79 -13.31 -8.23
CA CYS A 109 -7.59 -12.25 -8.84
C CYS A 109 -7.08 -10.82 -8.59
N HIS A 110 -6.13 -10.63 -7.67
CA HIS A 110 -5.51 -9.32 -7.39
C HIS A 110 -4.12 -9.47 -6.79
N LEU A 111 -3.36 -8.38 -6.82
CA LEU A 111 -2.04 -8.26 -6.19
C LEU A 111 -2.02 -6.99 -5.33
N SER A 112 -1.56 -7.10 -4.11
CA SER A 112 -1.32 -5.99 -3.19
C SER A 112 0.18 -5.78 -3.02
N LEU A 113 0.62 -4.52 -3.04
CA LEU A 113 2.02 -4.12 -2.93
C LEU A 113 2.18 -3.13 -1.79
N THR A 114 3.10 -3.37 -0.86
CA THR A 114 3.50 -2.39 0.17
C THR A 114 4.49 -1.37 -0.39
N SER A 115 4.72 -0.28 0.35
CA SER A 115 5.77 0.70 0.04
C SER A 115 7.17 0.09 0.02
N ASP A 116 7.41 -0.96 0.80
CA ASP A 116 8.70 -1.64 0.93
C ASP A 116 8.92 -2.70 -0.17
N GLY A 117 7.89 -2.97 -0.99
CA GLY A 117 7.95 -3.89 -2.10
C GLY A 117 7.49 -5.31 -1.80
N ASP A 118 6.96 -5.58 -0.60
CA ASP A 118 6.35 -6.87 -0.29
C ASP A 118 5.05 -7.07 -1.07
N VAL A 119 4.84 -8.28 -1.56
CA VAL A 119 3.74 -8.63 -2.46
C VAL A 119 2.77 -9.60 -1.78
N PHE A 120 1.47 -9.28 -1.82
CA PHE A 120 0.42 -10.17 -1.35
C PHE A 120 -0.55 -10.46 -2.48
N VAL A 121 -0.67 -11.75 -2.82
CA VAL A 121 -1.43 -12.21 -3.99
C VAL A 121 -2.71 -12.89 -3.55
N GLY A 122 -3.85 -12.41 -4.08
CA GLY A 122 -5.16 -12.98 -3.80
C GLY A 122 -5.64 -12.76 -2.37
N HIS A 123 -6.54 -13.61 -1.92
CA HIS A 123 -7.31 -13.44 -0.70
C HIS A 123 -6.56 -13.83 0.58
N VAL A 124 -5.32 -13.33 0.74
CA VAL A 124 -4.51 -13.56 1.95
C VAL A 124 -5.19 -12.89 3.15
N PRO A 125 -5.60 -13.63 4.20
CA PRO A 125 -6.21 -13.01 5.38
C PRO A 125 -5.27 -12.02 6.06
N ALA A 126 -5.81 -10.88 6.50
CA ALA A 126 -5.05 -9.78 7.11
C ALA A 126 -4.14 -10.24 8.26
N ARG A 127 -4.58 -11.21 9.08
CA ARG A 127 -3.72 -11.77 10.15
C ARG A 127 -2.41 -12.36 9.66
N PHE A 128 -2.40 -12.99 8.47
CA PHE A 128 -1.17 -13.57 7.92
C PHE A 128 -0.29 -12.49 7.29
N VAL A 129 -0.90 -11.46 6.69
CA VAL A 129 -0.19 -10.29 6.22
C VAL A 129 0.51 -9.60 7.41
N LEU A 130 -0.21 -9.32 8.49
CA LEU A 130 0.33 -8.72 9.72
C LEU A 130 1.44 -9.58 10.33
N LYS A 131 1.24 -10.91 10.40
CA LYS A 131 2.26 -11.83 10.90
C LYS A 131 3.53 -11.81 10.05
N TYR A 132 3.38 -11.74 8.74
CA TYR A 132 4.51 -11.64 7.81
C TYR A 132 5.25 -10.31 7.98
N LEU A 133 4.54 -9.19 8.00
CA LEU A 133 5.14 -7.85 8.15
C LEU A 133 5.85 -7.67 9.51
N ALA A 134 5.37 -8.31 10.57
CA ALA A 134 6.00 -8.26 11.89
C ALA A 134 7.35 -8.98 11.94
N ASP A 135 7.51 -10.07 11.19
CA ASP A 135 8.75 -10.88 11.16
C ASP A 135 8.88 -11.58 9.79
N PRO A 136 9.28 -10.85 8.74
CA PRO A 136 9.37 -11.41 7.40
C PRO A 136 10.49 -12.47 7.33
N PRO A 137 10.18 -13.70 6.88
CA PRO A 137 11.18 -14.76 6.75
C PRO A 137 12.30 -14.36 5.78
N LYS A 138 13.54 -14.72 6.10
CA LYS A 138 14.68 -14.40 5.26
C LYS A 138 14.51 -14.90 3.82
N GLY A 139 14.70 -14.00 2.84
CA GLY A 139 14.53 -14.26 1.42
C GLY A 139 13.07 -14.37 0.99
N ALA A 140 12.14 -13.93 1.85
CA ALA A 140 10.74 -13.81 1.48
C ALA A 140 10.48 -12.52 0.72
N ARG A 141 9.51 -12.56 -0.20
CA ARG A 141 9.03 -11.43 -0.98
C ARG A 141 7.55 -11.12 -0.72
N GLY A 142 6.87 -11.96 0.06
CA GLY A 142 5.46 -11.81 0.37
C GLY A 142 4.72 -13.14 0.51
N LEU A 143 3.40 -13.08 0.38
CA LEU A 143 2.52 -14.23 0.53
C LEU A 143 1.56 -14.36 -0.67
N SER A 144 1.10 -15.58 -0.93
CA SER A 144 0.04 -15.85 -1.90
C SER A 144 -1.00 -16.82 -1.34
N VAL A 145 -2.27 -16.56 -1.65
CA VAL A 145 -3.33 -17.56 -1.66
C VAL A 145 -3.71 -17.77 -3.12
N PRO A 146 -3.15 -18.82 -3.76
CA PRO A 146 -3.44 -19.12 -5.16
C PRO A 146 -4.92 -19.45 -5.37
N ALA A 147 -5.40 -19.21 -6.58
CA ALA A 147 -6.81 -19.38 -6.92
C ALA A 147 -7.73 -18.48 -6.05
N MET A 148 -8.94 -18.95 -5.76
CA MET A 148 -9.97 -18.20 -5.02
C MET A 148 -10.77 -19.17 -4.15
N PRO A 149 -10.17 -19.72 -3.07
CA PRO A 149 -10.86 -20.68 -2.21
C PRO A 149 -12.09 -20.06 -1.53
N VAL A 150 -13.19 -20.79 -1.53
CA VAL A 150 -14.43 -20.36 -0.86
C VAL A 150 -14.17 -20.16 0.63
N GLY A 151 -14.76 -19.11 1.20
CA GLY A 151 -14.63 -18.77 2.62
C GLY A 151 -13.37 -17.98 2.97
N THR A 152 -12.47 -17.66 2.01
CA THR A 152 -11.41 -16.67 2.23
C THR A 152 -12.02 -15.27 2.33
N PRO A 153 -11.34 -14.27 2.96
CA PRO A 153 -11.86 -12.91 3.08
C PRO A 153 -12.29 -12.32 1.72
N GLY A 154 -13.55 -11.91 1.58
CA GLY A 154 -14.15 -11.43 0.34
C GLY A 154 -14.68 -12.53 -0.58
N MET A 155 -14.52 -13.80 -0.19
CA MET A 155 -15.04 -15.00 -0.88
C MET A 155 -15.95 -15.85 0.03
N GLU A 156 -16.51 -15.23 1.04
CA GLU A 156 -17.45 -15.89 1.96
C GLU A 156 -18.74 -16.28 1.21
N GLN A 157 -19.18 -17.53 1.40
CA GLN A 157 -20.44 -18.06 0.88
C GLN A 157 -21.10 -18.87 2.01
N ASP A 158 -22.04 -18.28 2.69
CA ASP A 158 -22.73 -18.88 3.85
C ASP A 158 -21.71 -19.51 4.85
N ASP A 159 -21.86 -20.80 5.16
CA ASP A 159 -20.97 -21.56 6.04
C ASP A 159 -19.93 -22.42 5.27
N GLU A 160 -19.83 -22.24 3.95
CA GLU A 160 -18.90 -23.01 3.13
C GLU A 160 -17.45 -22.54 3.35
N PHE A 161 -16.54 -23.50 3.39
CA PHE A 161 -15.13 -23.23 3.59
C PHE A 161 -14.25 -24.30 2.92
N ASP A 162 -13.46 -23.87 1.95
CA ASP A 162 -12.42 -24.70 1.34
C ASP A 162 -11.11 -24.58 2.13
N PRO A 163 -10.52 -25.68 2.63
CA PRO A 163 -9.17 -25.63 3.18
C PRO A 163 -8.15 -25.17 2.13
N TYR A 164 -7.26 -24.26 2.52
CA TYR A 164 -6.26 -23.71 1.63
C TYR A 164 -4.92 -23.49 2.31
N LYS A 165 -3.90 -23.23 1.51
CA LYS A 165 -2.56 -22.88 1.99
C LYS A 165 -2.27 -21.42 1.69
N VAL A 166 -1.69 -20.73 2.66
CA VAL A 166 -0.99 -19.47 2.44
C VAL A 166 0.45 -19.83 2.07
N MET A 167 0.87 -19.45 0.87
CA MET A 167 2.20 -19.72 0.36
C MET A 167 3.12 -18.54 0.65
N LEU A 168 4.35 -18.81 1.05
CA LEU A 168 5.43 -17.83 1.14
C LEU A 168 6.09 -17.71 -0.23
N LEU A 169 6.06 -16.53 -0.80
CA LEU A 169 6.79 -16.19 -2.02
C LEU A 169 8.25 -15.93 -1.67
N THR A 170 9.17 -16.54 -2.40
CA THR A 170 10.62 -16.41 -2.21
C THR A 170 11.29 -16.29 -3.57
N ASP A 171 12.56 -15.93 -3.62
CA ASP A 171 13.36 -15.95 -4.86
C ASP A 171 13.62 -17.37 -5.38
N ASP A 172 13.47 -18.36 -4.49
CA ASP A 172 13.50 -19.79 -4.81
C ASP A 172 12.08 -20.35 -4.96
N GLU A 173 11.91 -21.66 -4.71
CA GLU A 173 10.60 -22.32 -4.73
C GLU A 173 9.66 -21.82 -3.61
N PRO A 174 8.37 -21.56 -3.92
CA PRO A 174 7.39 -21.17 -2.91
C PRO A 174 7.25 -22.22 -1.81
N ARG A 175 7.04 -21.78 -0.56
CA ARG A 175 6.87 -22.66 0.61
C ARG A 175 5.57 -22.41 1.33
N VAL A 176 5.06 -23.38 2.05
CA VAL A 176 3.86 -23.21 2.88
C VAL A 176 4.19 -22.30 4.07
N PHE A 177 3.51 -21.17 4.17
CA PHE A 177 3.55 -20.26 5.32
C PHE A 177 2.52 -20.63 6.38
N ALA A 178 1.30 -21.00 5.95
CA ALA A 178 0.26 -21.48 6.84
C ALA A 178 -0.66 -22.48 6.12
N ASP A 179 -1.22 -23.44 6.87
CA ASP A 179 -2.24 -24.39 6.42
C ASP A 179 -3.55 -24.00 7.12
N VAL A 180 -4.51 -23.50 6.37
CA VAL A 180 -5.78 -22.97 6.87
C VAL A 180 -6.88 -23.99 6.58
N ARG A 181 -7.37 -24.66 7.62
CA ARG A 181 -8.34 -25.76 7.53
C ARG A 181 -9.72 -25.38 8.05
N LYS A 182 -9.85 -24.22 8.70
CA LYS A 182 -11.10 -23.75 9.30
C LYS A 182 -11.16 -22.22 9.22
N ALA A 183 -12.35 -21.67 8.98
CA ALA A 183 -12.59 -20.23 8.93
C ALA A 183 -12.11 -19.47 10.18
N SER A 184 -12.13 -20.10 11.36
CA SER A 184 -11.63 -19.45 12.58
C SER A 184 -10.11 -19.18 12.58
N GLN A 185 -9.34 -19.86 11.74
CA GLN A 185 -7.88 -19.70 11.67
C GLN A 185 -7.43 -18.46 10.88
N GLN A 186 -8.34 -17.83 10.14
CA GLN A 186 -8.06 -16.63 9.35
C GLN A 186 -8.45 -15.31 10.03
N ARG A 187 -9.06 -15.38 11.21
CA ARG A 187 -9.49 -14.20 11.98
C ARG A 187 -8.31 -13.57 12.74
N THR A 188 -8.29 -12.24 12.79
CA THR A 188 -7.36 -11.43 13.58
C THR A 188 -7.78 -11.39 15.04
#